data_529c001036952c1b238604e727ed8a32
#
_entry.id   529c001036952c1b238604e727ed8a32
#
_cell.length_a   1.000
_cell.length_b   1.000
_cell.length_c   1.000
_cell.angle_alpha   90.00
_cell.angle_beta   90.00
_cell.angle_gamma   90.00
#
_symmetry.space_group_name_H-M   'P 1'
#
loop_
_entity.id
_entity.type
_entity.pdbx_description
1 polymer ?
#
loop_
_entity_poly.entity_id
_entity_poly.type
_entity_poly.pdbx_seq_one_letter_code
_entity_poly.pdbx_strand_id
1 'polypeptide(L)'
;MNHFSDTQWVVERAKSIGFDRCGVVRAGRFPELAQTSEWLARGYAGEMEYLADPRRSDVQNVLPGIASVIVCLLNYNTAHPLSTESTLQNDQVEPRGWISRYAWGRDYHDVLRERLDRLADCLREHFSEPFKARSYVDTGPVQERVLAKHAGLGWLGKNTLLLNETLGSFFFLGVILTTLDLAPSLSAKELPPPDLCGNCRQCLDACPTQAFVEPYVMDARKCISYLTIELRQSIPEELREPMGRHVFGCDICQDVCPWNRRAPLAALQEFQPRVRPSQNEEKAGISLCPGDESLFLPKLEWLAGLSETDFREMFSGSPIRRTKWRGLVRNACNALGNSALRPGTRVQVRVSALLERLAASAEPVIAESARWALSRIQ
;
A
#
# COMPACT_ATOMS: atom_id res chain seq x y z
N MET A 1 -10.54 38.40 2.89
CA MET A 1 -10.13 37.29 2.02
C MET A 1 -11.34 36.52 1.58
N ASN A 2 -11.43 36.13 0.30
CA ASN A 2 -12.53 35.28 -0.16
C ASN A 2 -12.12 33.81 -0.01
N HIS A 3 -12.29 33.27 1.19
CA HIS A 3 -11.83 31.91 1.56
C HIS A 3 -12.31 30.81 0.60
N PHE A 4 -13.43 31.01 -0.11
CA PHE A 4 -13.91 30.05 -1.11
C PHE A 4 -13.09 30.11 -2.41
N SER A 5 -12.69 31.31 -2.86
CA SER A 5 -11.83 31.47 -4.02
C SER A 5 -10.43 30.90 -3.75
N ASP A 6 -9.93 31.04 -2.52
CA ASP A 6 -8.64 30.52 -2.10
C ASP A 6 -8.60 28.98 -2.13
N THR A 7 -9.66 28.35 -1.62
CA THR A 7 -9.80 26.88 -1.68
C THR A 7 -9.88 26.38 -3.12
N GLN A 8 -10.64 27.05 -3.97
CA GLN A 8 -10.73 26.68 -5.38
C GLN A 8 -9.37 26.82 -6.06
N TRP A 9 -8.63 27.89 -5.81
CA TRP A 9 -7.27 28.06 -6.31
C TRP A 9 -6.35 26.93 -5.86
N VAL A 10 -6.38 26.53 -4.58
CA VAL A 10 -5.61 25.39 -4.03
C VAL A 10 -5.92 24.10 -4.80
N VAL A 11 -7.21 23.79 -5.01
CA VAL A 11 -7.65 22.60 -5.73
C VAL A 11 -7.17 22.60 -7.18
N GLU A 12 -7.28 23.73 -7.87
CA GLU A 12 -6.82 23.87 -9.25
C GLU A 12 -5.29 23.78 -9.34
N ARG A 13 -4.56 24.38 -8.40
CA ARG A 13 -3.11 24.28 -8.33
C ARG A 13 -2.64 22.84 -8.07
N ALA A 14 -3.27 22.12 -7.15
CA ALA A 14 -2.98 20.71 -6.91
C ALA A 14 -3.16 19.86 -8.18
N LYS A 15 -4.25 20.09 -8.92
CA LYS A 15 -4.48 19.42 -10.22
C LYS A 15 -3.40 19.76 -11.23
N SER A 16 -2.98 21.02 -11.33
CA SER A 16 -1.91 21.45 -12.27
C SER A 16 -0.54 20.85 -11.94
N ILE A 17 -0.29 20.49 -10.68
CA ILE A 17 0.91 19.77 -10.21
C ILE A 17 0.83 18.28 -10.54
N GLY A 18 -0.36 17.76 -10.87
CA GLY A 18 -0.57 16.39 -11.31
C GLY A 18 -1.29 15.48 -10.30
N PHE A 19 -1.94 16.04 -9.28
CA PHE A 19 -2.85 15.27 -8.44
C PHE A 19 -4.19 15.04 -9.15
N ASP A 20 -4.76 13.85 -9.01
CA ASP A 20 -6.04 13.49 -9.64
C ASP A 20 -7.23 14.15 -8.95
N ARG A 21 -7.17 14.31 -7.63
CA ARG A 21 -8.17 15.00 -6.81
C ARG A 21 -7.50 15.75 -5.68
N CYS A 22 -8.16 16.83 -5.26
CA CYS A 22 -7.77 17.59 -4.08
C CYS A 22 -9.02 18.11 -3.39
N GLY A 23 -8.98 18.15 -2.06
CA GLY A 23 -10.02 18.74 -1.24
C GLY A 23 -9.43 19.33 0.04
N VAL A 24 -10.19 20.20 0.68
CA VAL A 24 -9.81 20.86 1.92
C VAL A 24 -10.81 20.48 3.00
N VAL A 25 -10.33 20.15 4.19
CA VAL A 25 -11.13 19.93 5.38
C VAL A 25 -10.65 20.84 6.50
N ARG A 26 -11.58 21.39 7.28
CA ARG A 26 -11.23 22.14 8.49
C ARG A 26 -10.61 21.21 9.54
N ALA A 27 -9.55 21.65 10.18
CA ALA A 27 -8.93 20.87 11.25
C ALA A 27 -9.93 20.67 12.41
N GLY A 28 -10.00 19.45 12.92
CA GLY A 28 -10.96 19.12 13.99
C GLY A 28 -10.89 17.65 14.39
N ARG A 29 -11.76 17.29 15.32
CA ARG A 29 -11.95 15.91 15.75
C ARG A 29 -13.08 15.28 14.94
N PHE A 30 -12.84 14.08 14.45
CA PHE A 30 -13.81 13.32 13.66
C PHE A 30 -14.23 12.06 14.41
N PRO A 31 -15.49 11.62 14.29
CA PRO A 31 -16.01 10.46 15.02
C PRO A 31 -15.20 9.17 14.79
N GLU A 32 -14.67 8.99 13.57
CA GLU A 32 -13.88 7.82 13.19
C GLU A 32 -12.57 7.69 13.99
N LEU A 33 -12.03 8.80 14.48
CA LEU A 33 -10.80 8.80 15.27
C LEU A 33 -11.00 8.11 16.64
N ALA A 34 -12.19 8.15 17.21
CA ALA A 34 -12.50 7.47 18.47
C ALA A 34 -12.49 5.93 18.32
N GLN A 35 -12.86 5.42 17.15
CA GLN A 35 -12.88 3.97 16.88
C GLN A 35 -11.47 3.35 16.90
N THR A 36 -10.43 4.13 16.63
CA THR A 36 -9.05 3.66 16.64
C THR A 36 -8.62 3.19 18.03
N SER A 37 -9.05 3.85 19.09
CA SER A 37 -8.69 3.46 20.46
C SER A 37 -9.28 2.10 20.84
N GLU A 38 -10.52 1.82 20.46
CA GLU A 38 -11.17 0.52 20.67
C GLU A 38 -10.47 -0.58 19.84
N TRP A 39 -10.15 -0.30 18.59
CA TRP A 39 -9.45 -1.21 17.69
C TRP A 39 -8.06 -1.58 18.24
N LEU A 40 -7.32 -0.61 18.79
CA LEU A 40 -6.04 -0.83 19.46
C LEU A 40 -6.22 -1.68 20.74
N ALA A 41 -7.24 -1.40 21.56
CA ALA A 41 -7.53 -2.14 22.77
C ALA A 41 -7.87 -3.62 22.51
N ARG A 42 -8.44 -3.93 21.33
CA ARG A 42 -8.67 -5.32 20.88
C ARG A 42 -7.38 -6.02 20.40
N GLY A 43 -6.24 -5.33 20.37
CA GLY A 43 -4.95 -5.86 19.92
C GLY A 43 -4.89 -6.11 18.40
N TYR A 44 -5.79 -5.53 17.62
CA TYR A 44 -5.87 -5.75 16.18
C TYR A 44 -4.72 -5.11 15.39
N ALA A 45 -3.94 -4.23 16.01
CA ALA A 45 -2.76 -3.60 15.41
C ALA A 45 -1.56 -4.54 15.26
N GLY A 46 -1.51 -5.65 16.02
CA GLY A 46 -0.32 -6.51 16.06
C GLY A 46 0.92 -5.73 16.52
N GLU A 47 2.03 -5.86 15.80
CA GLU A 47 3.31 -5.20 16.10
C GLU A 47 3.37 -3.71 15.67
N MET A 48 2.28 -3.12 15.18
CA MET A 48 2.25 -1.72 14.71
C MET A 48 2.04 -0.74 15.88
N GLU A 49 2.93 -0.74 16.85
CA GLU A 49 2.86 0.12 18.07
C GLU A 49 2.78 1.62 17.73
N TYR A 50 3.34 2.04 16.60
CA TYR A 50 3.29 3.44 16.12
C TYR A 50 1.86 3.94 15.87
N LEU A 51 0.87 3.06 15.75
CA LEU A 51 -0.54 3.45 15.61
C LEU A 51 -1.14 3.95 16.93
N ALA A 52 -0.51 3.63 18.07
CA ALA A 52 -0.91 4.14 19.40
C ALA A 52 -0.40 5.57 19.68
N ASP A 53 0.30 6.22 18.76
CA ASP A 53 0.78 7.60 18.91
C ASP A 53 -0.41 8.54 19.18
N PRO A 54 -0.48 9.22 20.35
CA PRO A 54 -1.61 10.06 20.72
C PRO A 54 -1.86 11.24 19.77
N ARG A 55 -0.84 11.64 19.00
CA ARG A 55 -0.98 12.69 17.96
C ARG A 55 -1.96 12.29 16.87
N ARG A 56 -2.20 10.99 16.65
CA ARG A 56 -3.15 10.48 15.66
C ARG A 56 -4.61 10.77 16.00
N SER A 57 -4.90 11.06 17.27
CA SER A 57 -6.27 11.35 17.73
C SER A 57 -6.71 12.81 17.47
N ASP A 58 -5.75 13.72 17.30
CA ASP A 58 -6.04 15.13 17.06
C ASP A 58 -4.91 15.81 16.30
N VAL A 59 -5.20 16.33 15.13
CA VAL A 59 -4.22 17.02 14.27
C VAL A 59 -3.64 18.30 14.91
N GLN A 60 -4.28 18.88 15.91
CA GLN A 60 -3.75 19.99 16.71
C GLN A 60 -2.48 19.60 17.46
N ASN A 61 -2.35 18.32 17.85
CA ASN A 61 -1.15 17.80 18.49
C ASN A 61 0.02 17.61 17.51
N VAL A 62 -0.24 17.63 16.20
CA VAL A 62 0.76 17.51 15.14
C VAL A 62 1.29 18.87 14.70
N LEU A 63 0.38 19.82 14.51
CA LEU A 63 0.70 21.21 14.15
C LEU A 63 -0.16 22.16 14.99
N PRO A 64 0.38 22.74 16.09
CA PRO A 64 -0.35 23.71 16.89
C PRO A 64 -0.79 24.92 16.07
N GLY A 65 -2.07 25.29 16.23
CA GLY A 65 -2.70 26.39 15.48
C GLY A 65 -3.13 25.98 14.06
N ILE A 66 -3.15 24.71 13.74
CA ILE A 66 -3.70 24.21 12.46
C ILE A 66 -5.16 24.67 12.30
N ALA A 67 -5.47 25.21 11.13
CA ALA A 67 -6.84 25.62 10.75
C ALA A 67 -7.43 24.69 9.69
N SER A 68 -6.63 24.26 8.73
CA SER A 68 -7.09 23.44 7.60
C SER A 68 -6.13 22.33 7.25
N VAL A 69 -6.67 21.29 6.60
CA VAL A 69 -5.88 20.21 5.99
C VAL A 69 -6.25 20.12 4.51
N ILE A 70 -5.24 20.23 3.65
CA ILE A 70 -5.35 19.99 2.21
C ILE A 70 -5.06 18.51 2.00
N VAL A 71 -5.96 17.79 1.33
CA VAL A 71 -5.85 16.35 1.05
C VAL A 71 -5.79 16.13 -0.45
N CYS A 72 -4.81 15.38 -0.93
CA CYS A 72 -4.59 15.09 -2.34
C CYS A 72 -4.63 13.58 -2.60
N LEU A 73 -5.24 13.18 -3.74
CA LEU A 73 -5.25 11.82 -4.24
C LEU A 73 -4.37 11.72 -5.49
N LEU A 74 -3.58 10.64 -5.58
CA LEU A 74 -2.74 10.35 -6.73
C LEU A 74 -2.96 8.90 -7.17
N ASN A 75 -3.50 8.70 -8.37
CA ASN A 75 -3.83 7.40 -8.93
C ASN A 75 -2.56 6.60 -9.27
N TYR A 76 -2.53 5.30 -8.88
CA TYR A 76 -1.47 4.35 -9.23
C TYR A 76 -1.97 3.12 -10.00
N ASN A 77 -3.25 3.11 -10.41
CA ASN A 77 -3.80 1.98 -11.15
C ASN A 77 -3.08 1.77 -12.49
N THR A 78 -2.77 0.54 -12.83
CA THR A 78 -2.06 0.17 -14.07
C THR A 78 -2.87 -0.84 -14.88
N ALA A 79 -2.54 -1.03 -16.16
CA ALA A 79 -3.20 -1.99 -17.04
C ALA A 79 -2.82 -3.46 -16.77
N HIS A 80 -1.90 -3.73 -15.84
CA HIS A 80 -1.51 -5.09 -15.52
C HIS A 80 -2.67 -5.87 -14.89
N PRO A 81 -2.73 -7.20 -15.09
CA PRO A 81 -3.73 -8.08 -14.50
C PRO A 81 -3.87 -7.92 -12.98
N LEU A 82 -5.04 -8.27 -12.45
CA LEU A 82 -5.33 -8.27 -11.02
C LEU A 82 -4.74 -9.52 -10.34
N SER A 83 -4.48 -9.45 -9.03
CA SER A 83 -3.94 -10.59 -8.28
C SER A 83 -4.88 -11.79 -8.25
N THR A 84 -6.16 -11.54 -8.45
CA THR A 84 -7.22 -12.56 -8.48
C THR A 84 -7.41 -13.19 -9.86
N GLU A 85 -6.72 -12.73 -10.90
CA GLU A 85 -6.79 -13.31 -12.23
C GLU A 85 -5.90 -14.56 -12.34
N SER A 86 -6.36 -15.56 -13.06
CA SER A 86 -5.78 -16.91 -13.12
C SER A 86 -4.42 -17.05 -13.81
N THR A 87 -3.88 -15.96 -14.35
CA THR A 87 -2.60 -15.92 -15.08
C THR A 87 -1.37 -16.30 -14.23
N LEU A 88 -1.53 -16.41 -12.90
CA LEU A 88 -0.48 -16.81 -11.97
C LEU A 88 -0.15 -18.32 -11.97
N GLN A 89 -0.82 -19.15 -12.77
CA GLN A 89 -0.92 -20.59 -12.53
C GLN A 89 0.09 -21.47 -13.28
N ASN A 90 1.13 -20.93 -13.92
CA ASN A 90 2.11 -21.80 -14.60
C ASN A 90 3.36 -22.11 -13.74
N ASP A 91 3.13 -22.69 -12.54
CA ASP A 91 4.20 -23.02 -11.58
C ASP A 91 5.16 -24.10 -12.08
N GLN A 92 4.77 -24.87 -13.10
CA GLN A 92 5.57 -26.01 -13.59
C GLN A 92 6.84 -25.59 -14.33
N VAL A 93 6.92 -24.34 -14.76
CA VAL A 93 8.08 -23.78 -15.44
C VAL A 93 8.86 -22.87 -14.50
N GLU A 94 8.16 -21.96 -13.81
CA GLU A 94 8.78 -20.94 -12.99
C GLU A 94 7.78 -20.37 -11.97
N PRO A 95 7.88 -20.73 -10.68
CA PRO A 95 7.00 -20.20 -9.64
C PRO A 95 7.14 -18.68 -9.50
N ARG A 96 6.02 -17.96 -9.59
CA ARG A 96 5.97 -16.51 -9.47
C ARG A 96 5.13 -16.07 -8.27
N GLY A 97 5.53 -14.96 -7.65
CA GLY A 97 4.84 -14.37 -6.52
C GLY A 97 4.11 -13.09 -6.86
N TRP A 98 3.35 -12.59 -5.90
CA TRP A 98 2.62 -11.33 -5.99
C TRP A 98 3.24 -10.28 -5.07
N ILE A 99 3.57 -9.13 -5.64
CA ILE A 99 3.85 -7.88 -4.94
C ILE A 99 2.64 -6.97 -5.18
N SER A 100 2.09 -6.36 -4.13
CA SER A 100 0.98 -5.43 -4.25
C SER A 100 1.30 -4.29 -5.23
N ARG A 101 0.33 -3.96 -6.07
CA ARG A 101 0.41 -3.00 -7.18
C ARG A 101 1.05 -1.67 -6.78
N TYR A 102 0.76 -1.17 -5.59
CA TYR A 102 1.29 0.11 -5.11
C TYR A 102 2.81 0.13 -4.94
N ALA A 103 3.45 -1.04 -4.87
CA ALA A 103 4.88 -1.17 -4.59
C ALA A 103 5.74 -1.52 -5.83
N TRP A 104 5.15 -1.53 -7.02
CA TRP A 104 5.88 -1.92 -8.24
C TRP A 104 6.86 -0.85 -8.72
N GLY A 105 6.51 0.43 -8.58
CA GLY A 105 7.27 1.57 -9.11
C GLY A 105 8.22 2.23 -8.12
N ARG A 106 8.43 3.52 -8.32
CA ARG A 106 9.12 4.40 -7.38
C ARG A 106 8.40 4.40 -6.04
N ASP A 107 9.15 4.70 -4.97
CA ASP A 107 8.56 4.90 -3.66
C ASP A 107 7.53 6.04 -3.71
N TYR A 108 6.27 5.71 -3.44
CA TYR A 108 5.19 6.68 -3.48
C TYR A 108 5.36 7.79 -2.44
N HIS A 109 6.07 7.53 -1.34
CA HIS A 109 6.39 8.57 -0.36
C HIS A 109 7.19 9.71 -0.99
N ASP A 110 8.19 9.37 -1.82
CA ASP A 110 9.01 10.37 -2.50
C ASP A 110 8.21 11.07 -3.60
N VAL A 111 7.48 10.30 -4.42
CA VAL A 111 6.68 10.84 -5.53
C VAL A 111 5.61 11.83 -5.05
N LEU A 112 4.88 11.51 -3.97
CA LEU A 112 3.88 12.41 -3.42
C LEU A 112 4.52 13.59 -2.68
N ARG A 113 5.60 13.35 -1.92
CA ARG A 113 6.30 14.40 -1.20
C ARG A 113 6.80 15.48 -2.14
N GLU A 114 7.46 15.12 -3.23
CA GLU A 114 7.91 16.06 -4.26
C GLU A 114 6.75 16.94 -4.78
N ARG A 115 5.57 16.38 -4.96
CA ARG A 115 4.37 17.13 -5.41
C ARG A 115 3.76 17.99 -4.31
N LEU A 116 3.69 17.47 -3.08
CA LEU A 116 3.17 18.22 -1.93
C LEU A 116 4.08 19.41 -1.60
N ASP A 117 5.40 19.24 -1.68
CA ASP A 117 6.35 20.33 -1.42
C ASP A 117 6.22 21.41 -2.48
N ARG A 118 6.07 21.04 -3.77
CA ARG A 118 5.75 22.01 -4.85
C ARG A 118 4.44 22.75 -4.58
N LEU A 119 3.39 22.05 -4.09
CA LEU A 119 2.13 22.70 -3.73
C LEU A 119 2.32 23.65 -2.55
N ALA A 120 3.09 23.25 -1.54
CA ALA A 120 3.39 24.10 -0.38
C ALA A 120 4.19 25.36 -0.77
N ASP A 121 5.09 25.26 -1.75
CA ASP A 121 5.80 26.43 -2.30
C ASP A 121 4.85 27.37 -3.04
N CYS A 122 3.96 26.84 -3.88
CA CYS A 122 2.92 27.64 -4.53
C CYS A 122 2.00 28.35 -3.51
N LEU A 123 1.68 27.69 -2.37
CA LEU A 123 0.92 28.33 -1.30
C LEU A 123 1.71 29.52 -0.70
N ARG A 124 3.02 29.38 -0.48
CA ARG A 124 3.87 30.45 0.04
C ARG A 124 3.99 31.65 -0.90
N GLU A 125 3.96 31.39 -2.20
CA GLU A 125 3.95 32.45 -3.25
C GLU A 125 2.59 33.17 -3.35
N HIS A 126 1.48 32.44 -3.14
CA HIS A 126 0.14 32.98 -3.32
C HIS A 126 -0.38 33.76 -2.09
N PHE A 127 -0.12 33.24 -0.88
CA PHE A 127 -0.58 33.87 0.36
C PHE A 127 0.47 34.78 0.94
N SER A 128 0.15 36.07 1.05
CA SER A 128 1.07 37.10 1.57
C SER A 128 1.31 37.02 3.07
N GLU A 129 0.38 36.45 3.83
CA GLU A 129 0.47 36.33 5.28
C GLU A 129 1.31 35.12 5.69
N PRO A 130 2.15 35.25 6.73
CA PRO A 130 2.94 34.13 7.23
C PRO A 130 2.04 32.99 7.74
N PHE A 131 2.30 31.77 7.30
CA PHE A 131 1.61 30.56 7.76
C PHE A 131 2.59 29.39 7.94
N LYS A 132 2.15 28.39 8.67
CA LYS A 132 2.88 27.12 8.82
C LYS A 132 2.21 26.07 7.92
N ALA A 133 3.04 25.23 7.29
CA ALA A 133 2.59 24.06 6.53
C ALA A 133 3.50 22.87 6.82
N ARG A 134 2.90 21.67 6.86
CA ARG A 134 3.63 20.42 7.06
C ARG A 134 3.00 19.31 6.23
N SER A 135 3.79 18.74 5.32
CA SER A 135 3.36 17.68 4.42
C SER A 135 3.56 16.29 5.04
N TYR A 136 2.62 15.38 4.82
CA TYR A 136 2.74 13.98 5.20
C TYR A 136 2.23 13.07 4.09
N VAL A 137 2.87 11.91 4.00
CA VAL A 137 2.47 10.78 3.16
C VAL A 137 2.62 9.53 4.01
N ASP A 138 1.52 8.87 4.37
CA ASP A 138 1.43 7.60 5.12
C ASP A 138 2.14 7.58 6.49
N THR A 139 3.40 7.98 6.55
CA THR A 139 4.25 7.88 7.75
C THR A 139 3.97 8.96 8.80
N GLY A 140 3.08 9.91 8.55
CA GLY A 140 2.70 10.96 9.49
C GLY A 140 1.79 10.45 10.62
N PRO A 141 1.77 11.15 11.79
CA PRO A 141 0.84 10.82 12.86
C PRO A 141 -0.56 11.41 12.59
N VAL A 142 -1.08 11.15 11.40
CA VAL A 142 -2.41 11.61 10.93
C VAL A 142 -3.18 10.45 10.32
N GLN A 143 -4.49 10.57 10.26
CA GLN A 143 -5.36 9.57 9.65
C GLN A 143 -5.89 10.09 8.30
N GLU A 144 -5.08 9.98 7.24
CA GLU A 144 -5.35 10.58 5.94
C GLU A 144 -6.70 10.14 5.36
N ARG A 145 -7.10 8.88 5.54
CA ARG A 145 -8.38 8.36 5.03
C ARG A 145 -9.60 9.07 5.65
N VAL A 146 -9.52 9.36 6.96
CA VAL A 146 -10.58 10.11 7.66
C VAL A 146 -10.65 11.54 7.14
N LEU A 147 -9.48 12.20 7.06
CA LEU A 147 -9.38 13.57 6.53
C LEU A 147 -9.91 13.65 5.08
N ALA A 148 -9.56 12.68 4.24
CA ALA A 148 -10.03 12.60 2.86
C ALA A 148 -11.56 12.44 2.75
N LYS A 149 -12.17 11.59 3.59
CA LYS A 149 -13.64 11.46 3.68
C LYS A 149 -14.29 12.81 3.98
N HIS A 150 -13.80 13.51 5.00
CA HIS A 150 -14.35 14.81 5.41
C HIS A 150 -13.97 15.97 4.48
N ALA A 151 -12.96 15.78 3.60
CA ALA A 151 -12.69 16.69 2.49
C ALA A 151 -13.56 16.43 1.24
N GLY A 152 -14.51 15.49 1.31
CA GLY A 152 -15.42 15.17 0.20
C GLY A 152 -14.81 14.27 -0.89
N LEU A 153 -13.67 13.62 -0.61
CA LEU A 153 -12.92 12.87 -1.61
C LEU A 153 -13.36 11.41 -1.76
N GLY A 154 -14.31 10.94 -0.93
CA GLY A 154 -14.82 9.59 -0.98
C GLY A 154 -15.38 9.12 0.36
N TRP A 155 -15.62 7.82 0.47
CA TRP A 155 -16.14 7.19 1.68
C TRP A 155 -15.23 6.05 2.15
N LEU A 156 -15.32 5.70 3.42
CA LEU A 156 -14.62 4.54 3.97
C LEU A 156 -15.43 3.27 3.63
N GLY A 157 -14.84 2.39 2.85
CA GLY A 157 -15.47 1.13 2.44
C GLY A 157 -15.39 0.04 3.50
N LYS A 158 -16.18 -1.03 3.31
CA LYS A 158 -16.19 -2.21 4.20
C LYS A 158 -14.82 -2.88 4.34
N ASN A 159 -13.95 -2.69 3.35
CA ASN A 159 -12.54 -3.13 3.38
C ASN A 159 -11.58 -2.15 4.08
N THR A 160 -12.11 -1.16 4.79
CA THR A 160 -11.38 -0.11 5.52
C THR A 160 -10.57 0.86 4.65
N LEU A 161 -10.64 0.77 3.33
CA LEU A 161 -9.98 1.70 2.41
C LEU A 161 -10.88 2.90 2.10
N LEU A 162 -10.27 4.00 1.67
CA LEU A 162 -11.02 5.09 1.05
C LEU A 162 -11.40 4.67 -0.37
N LEU A 163 -12.68 4.83 -0.71
CA LEU A 163 -13.22 4.60 -2.05
C LEU A 163 -13.68 5.93 -2.63
N ASN A 164 -13.41 6.13 -3.91
CA ASN A 164 -13.87 7.28 -4.69
C ASN A 164 -14.72 6.78 -5.87
N GLU A 165 -15.82 7.43 -6.16
CA GLU A 165 -16.77 7.01 -7.19
C GLU A 165 -16.13 6.91 -8.59
N THR A 166 -15.19 7.79 -8.90
CA THR A 166 -14.53 7.85 -10.21
C THR A 166 -13.16 7.19 -10.26
N LEU A 167 -12.41 7.17 -9.15
CA LEU A 167 -11.03 6.65 -9.08
C LEU A 167 -10.94 5.24 -8.51
N GLY A 168 -12.05 4.68 -7.97
CA GLY A 168 -11.99 3.42 -7.24
C GLY A 168 -11.23 3.58 -5.92
N SER A 169 -10.23 2.72 -5.68
CA SER A 169 -9.37 2.78 -4.48
C SER A 169 -7.87 2.64 -4.78
N PHE A 170 -7.47 2.53 -6.05
CA PHE A 170 -6.07 2.44 -6.43
C PHE A 170 -5.40 3.83 -6.50
N PHE A 171 -5.40 4.55 -5.38
CA PHE A 171 -4.75 5.85 -5.26
C PHE A 171 -4.04 5.99 -3.91
N PHE A 172 -2.99 6.81 -3.91
CA PHE A 172 -2.29 7.23 -2.71
C PHE A 172 -2.93 8.49 -2.13
N LEU A 173 -2.68 8.71 -0.84
CA LEU A 173 -3.07 9.89 -0.10
C LEU A 173 -1.84 10.70 0.28
N GLY A 174 -1.94 12.02 0.14
CA GLY A 174 -0.99 12.96 0.68
C GLY A 174 -1.71 14.14 1.31
N VAL A 175 -1.19 14.66 2.41
CA VAL A 175 -1.82 15.76 3.14
C VAL A 175 -0.85 16.89 3.43
N ILE A 176 -1.35 18.13 3.42
CA ILE A 176 -0.69 19.31 3.96
C ILE A 176 -1.52 19.85 5.10
N LEU A 177 -0.97 19.78 6.32
CA LEU A 177 -1.52 20.47 7.47
C LEU A 177 -1.08 21.93 7.43
N THR A 178 -2.01 22.88 7.60
CA THR A 178 -1.67 24.30 7.50
C THR A 178 -2.43 25.17 8.51
N THR A 179 -1.80 26.26 8.91
CA THR A 179 -2.47 27.31 9.71
C THR A 179 -3.27 28.30 8.85
N LEU A 180 -3.28 28.15 7.52
CA LEU A 180 -4.18 28.91 6.65
C LEU A 180 -5.64 28.51 6.95
N ASP A 181 -6.51 29.49 7.16
CA ASP A 181 -7.94 29.26 7.31
C ASP A 181 -8.63 29.22 5.92
N LEU A 182 -8.60 28.03 5.31
CA LEU A 182 -9.23 27.76 4.03
C LEU A 182 -10.68 27.31 4.25
N ALA A 183 -11.59 27.72 3.36
CA ALA A 183 -12.94 27.17 3.39
C ALA A 183 -12.90 25.65 3.10
N PRO A 184 -13.63 24.82 3.81
CA PRO A 184 -13.70 23.40 3.51
C PRO A 184 -14.34 23.17 2.13
N SER A 185 -13.90 22.11 1.42
CA SER A 185 -14.49 21.73 0.14
C SER A 185 -15.95 21.32 0.24
N LEU A 186 -16.35 20.76 1.38
CA LEU A 186 -17.76 20.54 1.74
C LEU A 186 -18.24 21.73 2.55
N SER A 187 -19.36 22.33 2.15
CA SER A 187 -20.00 23.37 2.96
C SER A 187 -20.55 22.78 4.27
N ALA A 188 -20.82 23.63 5.26
CA ALA A 188 -21.36 23.19 6.56
C ALA A 188 -22.71 22.45 6.47
N LYS A 189 -23.40 22.51 5.33
CA LYS A 189 -24.69 21.83 5.07
C LYS A 189 -24.50 20.51 4.30
N GLU A 190 -23.32 20.28 3.74
CA GLU A 190 -23.01 19.07 2.97
C GLU A 190 -22.41 18.01 3.88
N LEU A 191 -22.92 16.80 3.78
CA LEU A 191 -22.35 15.63 4.44
C LEU A 191 -21.22 15.04 3.57
N PRO A 192 -20.24 14.37 4.20
CA PRO A 192 -19.30 13.56 3.44
C PRO A 192 -20.02 12.58 2.51
N PRO A 193 -19.38 12.16 1.40
CA PRO A 193 -19.98 11.20 0.48
C PRO A 193 -20.56 10.00 1.21
N PRO A 194 -21.79 9.58 0.89
CA PRO A 194 -22.44 8.46 1.56
C PRO A 194 -21.68 7.17 1.31
N ASP A 195 -21.87 6.19 2.18
CA ASP A 195 -21.36 4.84 1.96
C ASP A 195 -22.11 4.16 0.81
N LEU A 196 -21.42 3.96 -0.30
CA LEU A 196 -21.96 3.31 -1.49
C LEU A 196 -21.65 1.80 -1.55
N CYS A 197 -21.14 1.19 -0.47
CA CYS A 197 -20.95 -0.26 -0.37
C CYS A 197 -22.29 -1.02 -0.27
N GLY A 198 -23.34 -0.40 0.30
CA GLY A 198 -24.68 -1.00 0.40
C GLY A 198 -24.63 -2.44 0.93
N ASN A 199 -25.27 -3.38 0.24
CA ASN A 199 -25.30 -4.81 0.60
C ASN A 199 -24.10 -5.60 0.07
N CYS A 200 -23.16 -4.99 -0.66
CA CYS A 200 -22.00 -5.68 -1.22
C CYS A 200 -21.09 -6.22 -0.09
N ARG A 201 -20.60 -7.46 -0.28
CA ARG A 201 -19.67 -8.16 0.64
C ARG A 201 -18.43 -8.73 -0.06
N GLN A 202 -18.23 -8.45 -1.34
CA GLN A 202 -17.20 -9.10 -2.15
C GLN A 202 -15.80 -9.05 -1.53
N CYS A 203 -15.41 -7.90 -0.97
CA CYS A 203 -14.10 -7.76 -0.32
C CYS A 203 -13.96 -8.56 0.98
N LEU A 204 -15.06 -8.72 1.73
CA LEU A 204 -15.08 -9.49 2.98
C LEU A 204 -14.98 -10.99 2.68
N ASP A 205 -15.79 -11.46 1.72
CA ASP A 205 -15.91 -12.87 1.35
C ASP A 205 -14.67 -13.37 0.59
N ALA A 206 -13.99 -12.50 -0.16
CA ALA A 206 -12.78 -12.83 -0.90
C ALA A 206 -11.50 -12.88 -0.05
N CYS A 207 -11.52 -12.38 1.19
CA CYS A 207 -10.32 -12.35 2.03
C CYS A 207 -9.93 -13.77 2.48
N PRO A 208 -8.83 -14.37 1.97
CA PRO A 208 -8.54 -15.78 2.22
C PRO A 208 -8.12 -16.06 3.67
N THR A 209 -7.63 -15.06 4.38
CA THR A 209 -7.22 -15.14 5.78
C THR A 209 -8.31 -14.66 6.73
N GLN A 210 -9.49 -14.29 6.21
CA GLN A 210 -10.62 -13.79 7.01
C GLN A 210 -10.21 -12.65 7.97
N ALA A 211 -9.45 -11.69 7.43
CA ALA A 211 -8.95 -10.57 8.22
C ALA A 211 -10.06 -9.59 8.66
N PHE A 212 -11.19 -9.55 7.95
CA PHE A 212 -12.33 -8.71 8.32
C PHE A 212 -13.20 -9.42 9.33
N VAL A 213 -13.21 -8.93 10.58
CA VAL A 213 -14.04 -9.49 11.66
C VAL A 213 -15.50 -9.08 11.50
N GLU A 214 -15.72 -7.90 10.94
CA GLU A 214 -17.02 -7.36 10.54
C GLU A 214 -16.81 -6.26 9.47
N PRO A 215 -17.85 -5.79 8.77
CA PRO A 215 -17.72 -4.65 7.86
C PRO A 215 -17.05 -3.47 8.56
N TYR A 216 -16.08 -2.84 7.90
CA TYR A 216 -15.30 -1.68 8.37
C TYR A 216 -14.30 -1.98 9.51
N VAL A 217 -14.22 -3.21 10.00
CA VAL A 217 -13.29 -3.61 11.07
C VAL A 217 -12.40 -4.76 10.62
N MET A 218 -11.11 -4.53 10.61
CA MET A 218 -10.11 -5.50 10.20
C MET A 218 -9.17 -5.85 11.37
N ASP A 219 -8.95 -7.13 11.61
CA ASP A 219 -7.83 -7.60 12.44
C ASP A 219 -6.57 -7.63 11.58
N ALA A 220 -5.68 -6.66 11.77
CA ALA A 220 -4.47 -6.56 10.95
C ALA A 220 -3.58 -7.80 11.09
N ARG A 221 -3.57 -8.50 12.24
CA ARG A 221 -2.76 -9.70 12.48
C ARG A 221 -3.05 -10.83 11.50
N LYS A 222 -4.25 -10.82 10.87
CA LYS A 222 -4.67 -11.77 9.84
C LYS A 222 -4.49 -11.23 8.43
N CYS A 223 -4.31 -9.91 8.26
CA CYS A 223 -4.20 -9.30 6.92
C CYS A 223 -2.87 -9.67 6.26
N ILE A 224 -2.91 -10.17 5.04
CA ILE A 224 -1.72 -10.52 4.25
C ILE A 224 -0.75 -9.33 4.13
N SER A 225 -1.26 -8.11 3.99
CA SER A 225 -0.40 -6.91 3.97
C SER A 225 0.39 -6.76 5.27
N TYR A 226 -0.24 -6.92 6.43
CA TYR A 226 0.46 -6.90 7.70
C TYR A 226 1.47 -8.05 7.81
N LEU A 227 1.06 -9.27 7.51
CA LEU A 227 1.91 -10.46 7.60
C LEU A 227 3.17 -10.36 6.74
N THR A 228 3.04 -9.74 5.57
CA THR A 228 4.16 -9.63 4.62
C THR A 228 5.00 -8.37 4.78
N ILE A 229 4.48 -7.30 5.38
CA ILE A 229 5.16 -6.00 5.48
C ILE A 229 5.61 -5.69 6.90
N GLU A 230 4.72 -5.83 7.90
CA GLU A 230 4.94 -5.33 9.26
C GLU A 230 5.43 -6.40 10.24
N LEU A 231 4.90 -7.63 10.14
CA LEU A 231 5.25 -8.73 11.03
C LEU A 231 6.75 -9.05 10.94
N ARG A 232 7.45 -9.02 12.08
CA ARG A 232 8.90 -9.29 12.16
C ARG A 232 9.19 -10.75 12.54
N GLN A 233 8.23 -11.42 13.12
CA GLN A 233 8.29 -12.82 13.56
C GLN A 233 7.92 -13.79 12.44
N SER A 234 7.88 -15.08 12.75
CA SER A 234 7.34 -16.09 11.87
C SER A 234 5.85 -15.87 11.62
N ILE A 235 5.42 -16.16 10.39
CA ILE A 235 4.00 -16.13 10.06
C ILE A 235 3.33 -17.34 10.72
N PRO A 236 2.18 -17.16 11.43
CA PRO A 236 1.42 -18.27 11.99
C PRO A 236 1.14 -19.35 10.95
N GLU A 237 1.32 -20.61 11.29
CA GLU A 237 1.28 -21.72 10.32
C GLU A 237 -0.07 -21.81 9.62
N GLU A 238 -1.17 -21.60 10.34
CA GLU A 238 -2.54 -21.60 9.83
C GLU A 238 -2.82 -20.50 8.80
N LEU A 239 -1.98 -19.46 8.75
CA LEU A 239 -2.12 -18.37 7.79
C LEU A 239 -1.21 -18.51 6.56
N ARG A 240 -0.22 -19.43 6.58
CA ARG A 240 0.74 -19.57 5.48
C ARG A 240 0.10 -20.06 4.19
N GLU A 241 -0.76 -21.07 4.28
CA GLU A 241 -1.46 -21.60 3.11
C GLU A 241 -2.48 -20.60 2.54
N PRO A 242 -3.37 -19.96 3.35
CA PRO A 242 -4.30 -18.95 2.86
C PRO A 242 -3.65 -17.71 2.24
N MET A 243 -2.40 -17.39 2.60
CA MET A 243 -1.66 -16.29 1.99
C MET A 243 -1.36 -16.51 0.50
N GLY A 244 -1.40 -17.75 0.02
CA GLY A 244 -1.05 -18.08 -1.35
C GLY A 244 0.38 -17.63 -1.67
N ARG A 245 0.55 -16.94 -2.78
CA ARG A 245 1.88 -16.52 -3.29
C ARG A 245 2.17 -15.03 -3.09
N HIS A 246 1.52 -14.39 -2.13
CA HIS A 246 1.79 -13.00 -1.79
C HIS A 246 3.13 -12.88 -1.04
N VAL A 247 4.02 -12.05 -1.56
CA VAL A 247 5.35 -11.82 -0.98
C VAL A 247 5.50 -10.43 -0.38
N PHE A 248 4.67 -9.46 -0.83
CA PHE A 248 4.63 -8.11 -0.29
C PHE A 248 3.27 -7.46 -0.54
N GLY A 249 2.54 -7.14 0.51
CA GLY A 249 1.20 -6.55 0.42
C GLY A 249 0.15 -7.51 -0.16
N CYS A 250 -1.05 -6.99 -0.38
CA CYS A 250 -2.18 -7.75 -0.90
C CYS A 250 -3.20 -6.81 -1.52
N ASP A 251 -3.68 -7.14 -2.71
CA ASP A 251 -4.67 -6.33 -3.44
C ASP A 251 -6.06 -6.99 -3.50
N ILE A 252 -6.25 -8.21 -2.97
CA ILE A 252 -7.45 -9.02 -3.17
C ILE A 252 -8.73 -8.24 -2.88
N CYS A 253 -8.82 -7.54 -1.75
CA CYS A 253 -10.01 -6.78 -1.38
C CYS A 253 -10.25 -5.54 -2.27
N GLN A 254 -9.22 -5.03 -2.95
CA GLN A 254 -9.33 -3.99 -3.97
C GLN A 254 -9.68 -4.59 -5.33
N ASP A 255 -9.06 -5.70 -5.70
CA ASP A 255 -9.27 -6.38 -6.99
C ASP A 255 -10.73 -6.80 -7.20
N VAL A 256 -11.37 -7.34 -6.16
CA VAL A 256 -12.77 -7.76 -6.24
C VAL A 256 -13.77 -6.61 -6.08
N CYS A 257 -13.32 -5.41 -5.73
CA CYS A 257 -14.21 -4.30 -5.47
C CYS A 257 -14.86 -3.78 -6.76
N PRO A 258 -16.21 -3.72 -6.85
CA PRO A 258 -16.89 -3.26 -8.06
C PRO A 258 -16.50 -1.83 -8.48
N TRP A 259 -16.12 -0.98 -7.53
CA TRP A 259 -15.69 0.39 -7.79
C TRP A 259 -14.36 0.48 -8.51
N ASN A 260 -13.53 -0.57 -8.48
CA ASN A 260 -12.27 -0.63 -9.20
C ASN A 260 -12.39 -1.13 -10.64
N ARG A 261 -13.53 -1.72 -11.03
CA ARG A 261 -13.71 -2.27 -12.39
C ARG A 261 -13.63 -1.23 -13.50
N ARG A 262 -13.96 0.03 -13.19
CA ARG A 262 -13.97 1.16 -14.13
C ARG A 262 -13.01 2.27 -13.71
N ALA A 263 -12.16 2.00 -12.71
CA ALA A 263 -11.17 2.96 -12.26
C ALA A 263 -10.21 3.28 -13.40
N PRO A 264 -9.91 4.57 -13.66
CA PRO A 264 -9.02 4.97 -14.73
C PRO A 264 -7.59 4.47 -14.46
N LEU A 265 -6.84 4.24 -15.53
CA LEU A 265 -5.42 3.95 -15.44
C LEU A 265 -4.65 5.23 -15.12
N ALA A 266 -3.59 5.10 -14.31
CA ALA A 266 -2.67 6.20 -14.04
C ALA A 266 -1.83 6.53 -15.28
N ALA A 267 -1.69 7.83 -15.57
CA ALA A 267 -0.79 8.29 -16.61
C ALA A 267 0.68 8.26 -16.22
N LEU A 268 0.97 8.07 -14.93
CA LEU A 268 2.31 8.20 -14.34
C LEU A 268 3.16 6.94 -14.57
N GLN A 269 4.30 7.13 -15.22
CA GLN A 269 5.28 6.06 -15.43
C GLN A 269 5.99 5.64 -14.15
N GLU A 270 6.05 6.52 -13.15
CA GLU A 270 6.69 6.27 -11.85
C GLU A 270 6.11 5.07 -11.10
N PHE A 271 4.85 4.71 -11.38
CA PHE A 271 4.16 3.59 -10.72
C PHE A 271 4.12 2.30 -11.56
N GLN A 272 4.68 2.32 -12.77
CA GLN A 272 4.85 1.10 -13.57
C GLN A 272 5.85 0.15 -12.91
N PRO A 273 5.71 -1.17 -13.09
CA PRO A 273 6.62 -2.13 -12.51
C PRO A 273 8.08 -1.86 -12.87
N ARG A 274 8.95 -1.77 -11.87
CA ARG A 274 10.40 -1.73 -12.09
C ARG A 274 10.84 -3.05 -12.69
N VAL A 275 11.77 -2.95 -13.64
CA VAL A 275 12.41 -4.08 -14.28
C VAL A 275 13.88 -4.08 -13.87
N ARG A 276 14.40 -5.25 -13.45
CA ARG A 276 15.83 -5.44 -13.26
C ARG A 276 16.44 -5.76 -14.61
N PRO A 277 17.44 -4.99 -15.10
CA PRO A 277 18.21 -5.38 -16.27
C PRO A 277 18.92 -6.73 -16.03
N SER A 278 18.92 -7.60 -17.01
CA SER A 278 19.82 -8.76 -17.01
C SER A 278 21.27 -8.28 -16.93
N GLN A 279 22.15 -9.00 -16.24
CA GLN A 279 23.54 -8.60 -15.91
C GLN A 279 24.43 -8.22 -17.12
N ASN A 280 23.91 -8.22 -18.34
CA ASN A 280 24.67 -8.02 -19.57
C ASN A 280 24.39 -6.73 -20.34
N GLU A 281 23.52 -5.82 -19.87
CA GLU A 281 23.28 -4.57 -20.60
C GLU A 281 23.13 -3.36 -19.68
N GLU A 282 24.19 -2.56 -19.59
CA GLU A 282 24.11 -1.13 -19.30
C GLU A 282 23.54 -0.41 -20.53
N LYS A 283 22.21 -0.26 -20.65
CA LYS A 283 21.63 0.75 -21.53
C LYS A 283 20.21 1.12 -21.13
N ALA A 284 20.01 2.43 -21.00
CA ALA A 284 18.73 3.09 -20.81
C ALA A 284 17.77 2.79 -21.97
N GLY A 285 16.59 2.25 -21.64
CA GLY A 285 15.50 2.09 -22.60
C GLY A 285 14.61 0.94 -22.15
N ILE A 286 13.34 1.25 -21.88
CA ILE A 286 12.33 0.29 -21.46
C ILE A 286 12.07 -0.72 -22.59
N SER A 287 12.81 -1.82 -22.58
CA SER A 287 12.50 -3.03 -23.36
C SER A 287 12.71 -4.22 -22.48
N LEU A 288 11.67 -5.05 -22.28
CA LEU A 288 11.76 -6.31 -21.56
C LEU A 288 12.57 -7.29 -22.43
N CYS A 289 13.84 -7.47 -22.10
CA CYS A 289 14.64 -8.53 -22.69
C CYS A 289 14.37 -9.88 -22.01
N PRO A 290 14.49 -11.02 -22.71
CA PRO A 290 14.38 -12.33 -22.07
C PRO A 290 15.48 -12.47 -20.99
N GLY A 291 15.04 -12.50 -19.71
CA GLY A 291 15.94 -12.55 -18.55
C GLY A 291 15.74 -11.43 -17.54
N ASP A 292 15.01 -10.36 -17.90
CA ASP A 292 14.69 -9.27 -16.98
C ASP A 292 13.66 -9.72 -15.94
N GLU A 293 13.91 -9.35 -14.67
CA GLU A 293 12.96 -9.60 -13.57
C GLU A 293 12.12 -8.35 -13.30
N SER A 294 10.81 -8.47 -13.47
CA SER A 294 9.84 -7.43 -13.17
C SER A 294 9.31 -7.58 -11.75
N LEU A 295 8.98 -6.46 -11.08
CA LEU A 295 8.23 -6.48 -9.83
C LEU A 295 6.74 -6.84 -10.02
N PHE A 296 6.25 -6.86 -11.27
CA PHE A 296 5.01 -7.55 -11.62
C PHE A 296 5.29 -9.04 -11.81
N LEU A 297 4.75 -9.88 -10.94
CA LEU A 297 4.94 -11.34 -10.95
C LEU A 297 6.41 -11.78 -10.91
N PRO A 298 7.18 -11.37 -9.90
CA PRO A 298 8.59 -11.74 -9.79
C PRO A 298 8.76 -13.25 -9.56
N LYS A 299 9.90 -13.81 -10.01
CA LYS A 299 10.27 -15.18 -9.72
C LYS A 299 10.49 -15.37 -8.22
N LEU A 300 9.83 -16.36 -7.64
CA LEU A 300 9.96 -16.64 -6.20
C LEU A 300 11.37 -17.10 -5.83
N GLU A 301 12.02 -17.90 -6.69
CA GLU A 301 13.40 -18.35 -6.46
C GLU A 301 14.38 -17.18 -6.43
N TRP A 302 14.19 -16.19 -7.29
CA TRP A 302 14.99 -14.97 -7.26
C TRP A 302 14.83 -14.20 -5.95
N LEU A 303 13.60 -13.99 -5.50
CA LEU A 303 13.33 -13.28 -4.23
C LEU A 303 13.85 -14.03 -3.01
N ALA A 304 13.68 -15.36 -2.98
CA ALA A 304 14.18 -16.22 -1.91
C ALA A 304 15.72 -16.30 -1.88
N GLY A 305 16.37 -16.19 -3.05
CA GLY A 305 17.81 -16.26 -3.21
C GLY A 305 18.57 -14.96 -2.96
N LEU A 306 17.88 -13.83 -2.70
CA LEU A 306 18.50 -12.52 -2.48
C LEU A 306 19.40 -12.51 -1.24
N SER A 307 20.62 -11.99 -1.38
CA SER A 307 21.43 -11.60 -0.22
C SER A 307 20.91 -10.29 0.38
N GLU A 308 21.31 -9.98 1.62
CA GLU A 308 20.94 -8.71 2.23
C GLU A 308 21.51 -7.51 1.48
N THR A 309 22.68 -7.63 0.90
CA THR A 309 23.31 -6.59 0.07
C THR A 309 22.49 -6.35 -1.19
N ASP A 310 22.16 -7.42 -1.95
CA ASP A 310 21.32 -7.31 -3.15
C ASP A 310 19.96 -6.69 -2.85
N PHE A 311 19.35 -7.08 -1.72
CA PHE A 311 18.08 -6.49 -1.28
C PHE A 311 18.19 -4.98 -1.04
N ARG A 312 19.25 -4.52 -0.35
CA ARG A 312 19.44 -3.10 -0.06
C ARG A 312 19.64 -2.26 -1.33
N GLU A 313 20.41 -2.78 -2.27
CA GLU A 313 20.67 -2.11 -3.56
C GLU A 313 19.41 -2.07 -4.42
N MET A 314 18.79 -3.23 -4.62
CA MET A 314 17.67 -3.39 -5.52
C MET A 314 16.42 -2.62 -5.11
N PHE A 315 16.10 -2.64 -3.83
CA PHE A 315 14.92 -1.97 -3.30
C PHE A 315 15.22 -0.57 -2.73
N SER A 316 16.35 0.02 -3.09
CA SER A 316 16.60 1.45 -2.83
C SER A 316 15.51 2.30 -3.49
N GLY A 317 14.89 3.25 -2.73
CA GLY A 317 13.76 4.05 -3.20
C GLY A 317 12.54 3.21 -3.60
N SER A 318 12.26 2.13 -2.86
CA SER A 318 11.08 1.28 -3.01
C SER A 318 10.42 1.05 -1.66
N PRO A 319 9.07 1.03 -1.57
CA PRO A 319 8.36 0.72 -0.33
C PRO A 319 8.62 -0.71 0.17
N ILE A 320 9.10 -1.62 -0.69
CA ILE A 320 9.47 -3.00 -0.34
C ILE A 320 10.54 -3.04 0.77
N ARG A 321 11.37 -2.01 0.91
CA ARG A 321 12.34 -1.90 2.01
C ARG A 321 11.72 -2.02 3.41
N ARG A 322 10.43 -1.72 3.55
CA ARG A 322 9.70 -1.80 4.82
C ARG A 322 9.71 -3.21 5.40
N THR A 323 9.60 -4.26 4.57
CA THR A 323 9.59 -5.65 5.05
C THR A 323 10.95 -6.13 5.56
N LYS A 324 12.07 -5.45 5.23
CA LYS A 324 13.44 -5.86 5.43
C LYS A 324 13.79 -7.12 4.61
N TRP A 325 15.08 -7.39 4.42
CA TRP A 325 15.56 -8.55 3.68
C TRP A 325 14.97 -9.86 4.22
N ARG A 326 15.11 -10.10 5.53
CA ARG A 326 14.63 -11.33 6.16
C ARG A 326 13.13 -11.56 5.98
N GLY A 327 12.33 -10.49 6.02
CA GLY A 327 10.89 -10.56 5.80
C GLY A 327 10.54 -10.94 4.37
N LEU A 328 11.22 -10.34 3.37
CA LEU A 328 10.98 -10.67 1.97
C LEU A 328 11.36 -12.11 1.64
N VAL A 329 12.53 -12.57 2.09
CA VAL A 329 12.99 -13.97 1.89
C VAL A 329 12.06 -14.95 2.62
N ARG A 330 11.65 -14.66 3.87
CA ARG A 330 10.64 -15.43 4.60
C ARG A 330 9.34 -15.58 3.79
N ASN A 331 8.84 -14.48 3.25
CA ASN A 331 7.59 -14.47 2.47
C ASN A 331 7.73 -15.26 1.17
N ALA A 332 8.89 -15.15 0.49
CA ALA A 332 9.18 -15.91 -0.72
C ALA A 332 9.27 -17.43 -0.44
N CYS A 333 9.83 -17.83 0.70
CA CYS A 333 9.82 -19.25 1.12
C CYS A 333 8.38 -19.76 1.31
N ASN A 334 7.52 -19.00 2.02
CA ASN A 334 6.12 -19.40 2.20
C ASN A 334 5.38 -19.47 0.86
N ALA A 335 5.62 -18.53 -0.04
CA ALA A 335 5.03 -18.53 -1.38
C ALA A 335 5.49 -19.73 -2.24
N LEU A 336 6.76 -20.15 -2.11
CA LEU A 336 7.29 -21.38 -2.74
C LEU A 336 6.59 -22.64 -2.19
N GLY A 337 6.33 -22.71 -0.88
CA GLY A 337 5.57 -23.80 -0.27
C GLY A 337 4.11 -23.87 -0.73
N ASN A 338 3.56 -22.75 -1.21
CA ASN A 338 2.22 -22.67 -1.81
C ASN A 338 2.22 -22.87 -3.34
N SER A 339 3.37 -23.11 -3.94
CA SER A 339 3.46 -23.37 -5.37
C SER A 339 3.12 -24.85 -5.66
N ALA A 340 2.28 -25.08 -6.67
CA ALA A 340 1.83 -26.42 -7.05
C ALA A 340 2.90 -27.15 -7.90
N LEU A 341 4.08 -27.39 -7.32
CA LEU A 341 5.18 -28.05 -8.01
C LEU A 341 4.93 -29.56 -8.12
N ARG A 342 5.17 -30.13 -9.32
CA ARG A 342 5.07 -31.58 -9.51
C ARG A 342 6.36 -32.24 -9.04
N PRO A 343 6.28 -33.32 -8.20
CA PRO A 343 7.44 -34.07 -7.77
C PRO A 343 8.29 -34.60 -8.94
N GLY A 344 9.61 -34.56 -8.78
CA GLY A 344 10.55 -35.04 -9.78
C GLY A 344 10.81 -34.10 -10.96
N THR A 345 10.14 -32.95 -11.05
CA THR A 345 10.44 -31.97 -12.10
C THR A 345 11.73 -31.21 -11.81
N ARG A 346 12.42 -30.72 -12.86
CA ARG A 346 13.62 -29.88 -12.71
C ARG A 346 13.37 -28.65 -11.81
N VAL A 347 12.18 -28.07 -11.88
CA VAL A 347 11.80 -26.91 -11.06
C VAL A 347 11.71 -27.31 -9.60
N GLN A 348 11.01 -28.40 -9.30
CA GLN A 348 10.86 -28.88 -7.92
C GLN A 348 12.23 -29.22 -7.32
N VAL A 349 13.12 -29.93 -8.03
CA VAL A 349 14.48 -30.26 -7.55
C VAL A 349 15.27 -28.98 -7.25
N ARG A 350 15.23 -27.98 -8.13
CA ARG A 350 15.93 -26.70 -7.97
C ARG A 350 15.39 -25.90 -6.79
N VAL A 351 14.06 -25.83 -6.64
CA VAL A 351 13.40 -25.15 -5.50
C VAL A 351 13.71 -25.85 -4.19
N SER A 352 13.68 -27.20 -4.15
CA SER A 352 14.05 -27.98 -2.95
C SER A 352 15.48 -27.69 -2.52
N ALA A 353 16.45 -27.70 -3.42
CA ALA A 353 17.85 -27.38 -3.11
C ALA A 353 18.03 -25.94 -2.57
N LEU A 354 17.27 -24.97 -3.09
CA LEU A 354 17.26 -23.61 -2.56
C LEU A 354 16.69 -23.58 -1.13
N LEU A 355 15.55 -24.21 -0.91
CA LEU A 355 14.91 -24.25 0.40
C LEU A 355 15.70 -25.01 1.45
N GLU A 356 16.40 -26.11 1.09
CA GLU A 356 17.32 -26.84 1.97
C GLU A 356 18.45 -25.94 2.46
N ARG A 357 19.04 -25.15 1.56
CA ARG A 357 20.06 -24.17 1.93
C ARG A 357 19.50 -23.10 2.88
N LEU A 358 18.27 -22.60 2.62
CA LEU A 358 17.62 -21.59 3.45
C LEU A 358 17.13 -22.16 4.80
N ALA A 359 16.80 -23.44 4.88
CA ALA A 359 16.45 -24.14 6.12
C ALA A 359 17.64 -24.20 7.11
N ALA A 360 18.88 -24.07 6.61
CA ALA A 360 20.10 -23.96 7.40
C ALA A 360 20.51 -22.48 7.69
N SER A 361 19.68 -21.51 7.33
CA SER A 361 19.95 -20.08 7.58
C SER A 361 20.10 -19.77 9.07
N ALA A 362 21.00 -18.85 9.39
CA ALA A 362 21.13 -18.30 10.75
C ALA A 362 19.91 -17.41 11.16
N GLU A 363 19.12 -16.95 10.19
CA GLU A 363 17.90 -16.15 10.42
C GLU A 363 16.72 -17.11 10.73
N PRO A 364 16.22 -17.16 11.97
CA PRO A 364 15.23 -18.16 12.38
C PRO A 364 13.95 -18.14 11.57
N VAL A 365 13.44 -16.93 11.21
CA VAL A 365 12.20 -16.77 10.45
C VAL A 365 12.32 -17.27 9.02
N ILE A 366 13.52 -17.18 8.40
CA ILE A 366 13.80 -17.74 7.08
C ILE A 366 13.90 -19.26 7.19
N ALA A 367 14.69 -19.77 8.13
CA ALA A 367 14.92 -21.20 8.29
C ALA A 367 13.60 -21.96 8.58
N GLU A 368 12.74 -21.43 9.43
CA GLU A 368 11.43 -22.00 9.75
C GLU A 368 10.52 -22.04 8.51
N SER A 369 10.42 -20.91 7.79
CA SER A 369 9.58 -20.83 6.59
C SER A 369 10.08 -21.74 5.45
N ALA A 370 11.40 -21.88 5.32
CA ALA A 370 11.98 -22.81 4.35
C ALA A 370 11.69 -24.28 4.70
N ARG A 371 11.78 -24.66 5.97
CA ARG A 371 11.40 -26.03 6.43
C ARG A 371 9.92 -26.31 6.18
N TRP A 372 9.04 -25.37 6.50
CA TRP A 372 7.63 -25.51 6.20
C TRP A 372 7.39 -25.65 4.68
N ALA A 373 8.03 -24.84 3.86
CA ALA A 373 7.90 -24.94 2.40
C ALA A 373 8.39 -26.28 1.85
N LEU A 374 9.50 -26.82 2.37
CA LEU A 374 10.00 -28.14 2.00
C LEU A 374 8.97 -29.26 2.29
N SER A 375 8.30 -29.23 3.46
CA SER A 375 7.28 -30.22 3.81
C SER A 375 6.05 -30.19 2.90
N ARG A 376 5.87 -29.09 2.12
CA ARG A 376 4.72 -28.90 1.22
C ARG A 376 4.99 -29.31 -0.22
N ILE A 377 6.24 -29.29 -0.65
CA ILE A 377 6.64 -29.55 -2.07
C ILE A 377 7.34 -30.88 -2.29
N GLN A 378 7.49 -31.69 -1.24
CA GLN A 378 8.09 -33.04 -1.29
C GLN A 378 7.11 -34.10 -1.86
#